data_ee3b37c54864bae066266a4663f6542b
#
_entry.id   ee3b37c54864bae066266a4663f6542b
#
_cell.length_a   1.000
_cell.length_b   1.000
_cell.length_c   1.000
_cell.angle_alpha   90.00
_cell.angle_beta   90.00
_cell.angle_gamma   90.00
#
_symmetry.space_group_name_H-M   'P 1'
#
loop_
_entity.id
_entity.type
_entity.pdbx_description
1 polymer ?
#
loop_
_entity_poly.entity_id
_entity_poly.type
_entity_poly.pdbx_seq_one_letter_code
_entity_poly.pdbx_strand_id
1 'polypeptide(L)'
;MNTSPLKTYLAETPAEKLDTAFVSYLANLEQVAEVAPEIAASIVKELEAQRTHLKLIASENYCSLNTQAAMGNLLTDKYAEGFPAHRYYGGCENIDDIESVAAEEAKALFGADHAYVQPHSGADANMVAYWAILSAKIEAPVLEKLGETNLSNLDDKQWAELRTALGNQKLMGLDYYSGGHLTHGYRQNV
;
A
#
# COMPACT_ATOMS: atom_id res chain seq x y z
N MET A 1 -8.96 -11.15 39.22
CA MET A 1 -7.59 -10.92 38.78
C MET A 1 -7.57 -11.16 37.28
N ASN A 2 -7.41 -10.12 36.49
CA ASN A 2 -7.35 -10.27 35.04
C ASN A 2 -5.93 -10.80 34.72
N THR A 3 -5.80 -12.12 34.56
CA THR A 3 -4.51 -12.73 34.19
C THR A 3 -4.19 -12.33 32.76
N SER A 4 -3.02 -11.73 32.56
CA SER A 4 -2.50 -11.37 31.25
C SER A 4 -2.46 -12.60 30.34
N PRO A 5 -3.08 -12.57 29.13
CA PRO A 5 -3.03 -13.71 28.20
C PRO A 5 -1.59 -14.11 27.84
N LEU A 6 -0.68 -13.14 27.70
CA LEU A 6 0.73 -13.39 27.46
C LEU A 6 1.37 -14.16 28.62
N LYS A 7 1.17 -13.69 29.86
CA LYS A 7 1.73 -14.37 31.05
C LYS A 7 1.19 -15.77 31.21
N THR A 8 -0.09 -15.97 30.93
CA THR A 8 -0.71 -17.31 30.96
C THR A 8 -0.06 -18.22 29.92
N TYR A 9 0.05 -17.77 28.68
CA TYR A 9 0.68 -18.55 27.60
C TYR A 9 2.13 -18.92 27.92
N LEU A 10 2.92 -17.97 28.42
CA LEU A 10 4.32 -18.22 28.79
C LEU A 10 4.46 -19.18 29.98
N ALA A 11 3.52 -19.18 30.92
CA ALA A 11 3.57 -20.09 32.09
C ALA A 11 3.12 -21.51 31.76
N GLU A 12 2.22 -21.68 30.80
CA GLU A 12 1.61 -22.97 30.44
C GLU A 12 2.31 -23.65 29.26
N THR A 13 3.16 -22.95 28.51
CA THR A 13 3.81 -23.48 27.31
C THR A 13 5.30 -23.75 27.57
N PRO A 14 5.80 -24.99 27.37
CA PRO A 14 7.22 -25.30 27.45
C PRO A 14 8.05 -24.42 26.51
N ALA A 15 9.25 -23.99 26.93
CA ALA A 15 10.09 -23.04 26.21
C ALA A 15 10.37 -23.46 24.75
N GLU A 16 10.57 -24.76 24.51
CA GLU A 16 10.82 -25.32 23.18
C GLU A 16 9.59 -25.37 22.24
N LYS A 17 8.40 -25.09 22.79
CA LYS A 17 7.12 -25.05 22.05
C LYS A 17 6.54 -23.65 21.92
N LEU A 18 7.25 -22.64 22.42
CA LEU A 18 6.79 -21.27 22.29
C LEU A 18 6.80 -20.83 20.82
N ASP A 19 5.65 -20.36 20.35
CA ASP A 19 5.53 -19.68 19.08
C ASP A 19 5.87 -18.19 19.27
N THR A 20 7.02 -17.77 18.75
CA THR A 20 7.52 -16.39 18.89
C THR A 20 6.63 -15.37 18.19
N ALA A 21 5.98 -15.72 17.08
CA ALA A 21 5.04 -14.84 16.41
C ALA A 21 3.78 -14.61 17.25
N PHE A 22 3.30 -15.67 17.91
CA PHE A 22 2.16 -15.57 18.83
C PHE A 22 2.51 -14.79 20.10
N VAL A 23 3.71 -14.99 20.66
CA VAL A 23 4.22 -14.19 21.79
C VAL A 23 4.25 -12.70 21.42
N SER A 24 4.79 -12.37 20.26
CA SER A 24 4.83 -10.99 19.76
C SER A 24 3.42 -10.39 19.60
N TYR A 25 2.49 -11.14 19.04
CA TYR A 25 1.10 -10.74 18.90
C TYR A 25 0.43 -10.46 20.25
N LEU A 26 0.58 -11.36 21.22
CA LEU A 26 0.01 -11.19 22.57
C LEU A 26 0.63 -9.99 23.29
N ALA A 27 1.95 -9.80 23.18
CA ALA A 27 2.64 -8.66 23.77
C ALA A 27 2.14 -7.33 23.20
N ASN A 28 1.99 -7.26 21.87
CA ASN A 28 1.45 -6.08 21.20
C ASN A 28 0.00 -5.80 21.61
N LEU A 29 -0.84 -6.84 21.66
CA LEU A 29 -2.24 -6.69 22.08
C LEU A 29 -2.37 -6.18 23.51
N GLU A 30 -1.51 -6.65 24.43
CA GLU A 30 -1.51 -6.15 25.81
C GLU A 30 -1.09 -4.70 25.90
N GLN A 31 -0.08 -4.26 25.13
CA GLN A 31 0.32 -2.85 25.08
C GLN A 31 -0.82 -1.96 24.57
N VAL A 32 -1.53 -2.40 23.54
CA VAL A 32 -2.73 -1.70 23.07
C VAL A 32 -3.81 -1.67 24.14
N ALA A 33 -4.02 -2.76 24.88
CA ALA A 33 -5.03 -2.83 25.93
C ALA A 33 -4.74 -1.93 27.13
N GLU A 34 -3.46 -1.64 27.43
CA GLU A 34 -3.08 -0.71 28.50
C GLU A 34 -3.46 0.74 28.18
N VAL A 35 -3.41 1.11 26.89
CA VAL A 35 -3.65 2.51 26.46
C VAL A 35 -5.08 2.70 25.94
N ALA A 36 -5.62 1.72 25.20
CA ALA A 36 -6.91 1.76 24.54
C ALA A 36 -7.62 0.42 24.63
N PRO A 37 -8.18 0.04 25.79
CA PRO A 37 -8.77 -1.28 26.02
C PRO A 37 -9.94 -1.58 25.09
N GLU A 38 -10.70 -0.59 24.66
CA GLU A 38 -11.78 -0.73 23.68
C GLU A 38 -11.27 -1.12 22.30
N ILE A 39 -10.09 -0.66 21.89
CA ILE A 39 -9.46 -1.04 20.62
C ILE A 39 -8.98 -2.50 20.70
N ALA A 40 -8.29 -2.86 21.78
CA ALA A 40 -7.88 -4.25 22.00
C ALA A 40 -9.08 -5.21 22.01
N ALA A 41 -10.18 -4.85 22.66
CA ALA A 41 -11.40 -5.63 22.66
C ALA A 41 -12.01 -5.77 21.25
N SER A 42 -11.92 -4.74 20.42
CA SER A 42 -12.38 -4.77 19.03
C SER A 42 -11.52 -5.68 18.16
N ILE A 43 -10.18 -5.68 18.36
CA ILE A 43 -9.26 -6.59 17.66
C ILE A 43 -9.60 -8.05 17.99
N VAL A 44 -9.88 -8.36 19.26
CA VAL A 44 -10.24 -9.72 19.68
C VAL A 44 -11.60 -10.13 19.07
N LYS A 45 -12.58 -9.24 19.04
CA LYS A 45 -13.89 -9.50 18.40
C LYS A 45 -13.75 -9.73 16.90
N GLU A 46 -12.88 -8.97 16.23
CA GLU A 46 -12.60 -9.19 14.81
C GLU A 46 -11.94 -10.54 14.56
N LEU A 47 -11.00 -10.97 15.42
CA LEU A 47 -10.43 -12.32 15.33
C LEU A 47 -11.51 -13.41 15.45
N GLU A 48 -12.46 -13.24 16.36
CA GLU A 48 -13.60 -14.16 16.51
C GLU A 48 -14.51 -14.13 15.26
N ALA A 49 -14.81 -12.94 14.74
CA ALA A 49 -15.60 -12.78 13.53
C ALA A 49 -14.94 -13.46 12.32
N GLN A 50 -13.64 -13.29 12.15
CA GLN A 50 -12.89 -13.93 11.05
C GLN A 50 -12.85 -15.46 11.16
N ARG A 51 -12.97 -16.02 12.35
CA ARG A 51 -13.01 -17.48 12.58
C ARG A 51 -14.39 -18.09 12.41
N THR A 52 -15.43 -17.31 12.62
CA THR A 52 -16.82 -17.80 12.69
C THR A 52 -17.67 -17.42 11.48
N HIS A 53 -17.19 -16.51 10.63
CA HIS A 53 -17.92 -16.04 9.46
C HIS A 53 -17.13 -16.30 8.16
N LEU A 54 -17.85 -16.58 7.07
CA LEU A 54 -17.26 -16.64 5.74
C LEU A 54 -17.11 -15.23 5.18
N LYS A 55 -15.91 -14.88 4.80
CA LYS A 55 -15.59 -13.65 4.06
C LYS A 55 -15.86 -13.85 2.58
N LEU A 56 -16.90 -13.21 2.05
CA LEU A 56 -17.30 -13.32 0.64
C LEU A 56 -16.78 -12.17 -0.24
N ILE A 57 -15.98 -11.26 0.32
CA ILE A 57 -15.30 -10.22 -0.45
C ILE A 57 -14.01 -10.82 -1.01
N ALA A 58 -13.95 -10.98 -2.33
CA ALA A 58 -12.87 -11.71 -3.01
C ALA A 58 -11.46 -11.13 -2.81
N SER A 59 -11.36 -9.83 -2.49
CA SER A 59 -10.08 -9.16 -2.21
C SER A 59 -9.60 -9.29 -0.76
N GLU A 60 -10.42 -9.79 0.16
CA GLU A 60 -9.99 -10.03 1.54
C GLU A 60 -9.10 -11.27 1.63
N ASN A 61 -7.96 -11.11 2.31
CA ASN A 61 -7.02 -12.20 2.57
C ASN A 61 -6.45 -12.06 3.97
N TYR A 62 -6.13 -13.20 4.59
CA TYR A 62 -5.52 -13.24 5.92
C TYR A 62 -4.02 -13.01 5.80
N CYS A 63 -3.50 -11.97 6.46
CA CYS A 63 -2.06 -11.78 6.51
C CYS A 63 -1.42 -12.58 7.66
N SER A 64 -0.17 -12.95 7.49
CA SER A 64 0.59 -13.63 8.54
C SER A 64 0.92 -12.69 9.71
N LEU A 65 1.17 -13.24 10.88
CA LEU A 65 1.62 -12.46 12.04
C LEU A 65 2.95 -11.74 11.77
N ASN A 66 3.82 -12.31 10.93
CA ASN A 66 5.07 -11.66 10.53
C ASN A 66 4.82 -10.40 9.69
N THR A 67 3.86 -10.43 8.78
CA THR A 67 3.45 -9.26 8.01
C THR A 67 2.90 -8.17 8.92
N GLN A 68 2.05 -8.53 9.89
CA GLN A 68 1.50 -7.57 10.86
C GLN A 68 2.62 -6.95 11.70
N ALA A 69 3.59 -7.74 12.18
CA ALA A 69 4.73 -7.26 12.95
C ALA A 69 5.64 -6.33 12.12
N ALA A 70 5.81 -6.62 10.83
CA ALA A 70 6.60 -5.76 9.94
C ALA A 70 5.94 -4.39 9.69
N MET A 71 4.62 -4.31 9.74
CA MET A 71 3.87 -3.05 9.55
C MET A 71 3.89 -2.14 10.77
N GLY A 72 3.99 -2.68 11.99
CA GLY A 72 3.93 -1.94 13.25
C GLY A 72 5.29 -1.83 13.94
N ASN A 73 6.27 -1.17 13.33
CA ASN A 73 7.60 -1.02 13.89
C ASN A 73 8.16 0.41 13.72
N LEU A 74 9.44 0.64 14.01
CA LEU A 74 10.10 1.94 13.95
C LEU A 74 10.01 2.65 12.58
N LEU A 75 9.75 1.90 11.51
CA LEU A 75 9.63 2.47 10.16
C LEU A 75 8.37 3.33 10.00
N THR A 76 7.39 3.19 10.88
CA THR A 76 6.19 4.04 10.91
C THR A 76 6.51 5.50 11.21
N ASP A 77 7.66 5.79 11.84
CA ASP A 77 8.12 7.15 12.15
C ASP A 77 8.90 7.79 11.01
N LYS A 78 9.15 7.03 9.92
CA LYS A 78 10.07 7.46 8.86
C LYS A 78 9.36 8.12 7.70
N TYR A 79 9.82 9.31 7.36
CA TYR A 79 9.51 10.01 6.13
C TYR A 79 10.50 9.62 5.02
N ALA A 80 9.98 9.26 3.78
CA ALA A 80 10.81 8.76 2.68
C ALA A 80 10.26 9.16 1.31
N GLU A 81 10.00 10.47 1.11
CA GLU A 81 9.54 11.00 -0.17
C GLU A 81 10.57 10.80 -1.28
N GLY A 82 10.10 10.42 -2.46
CA GLY A 82 10.92 10.09 -3.61
C GLY A 82 10.98 8.58 -3.85
N PHE A 83 12.05 8.11 -4.45
CA PHE A 83 12.24 6.71 -4.85
C PHE A 83 13.57 6.17 -4.31
N PRO A 84 13.78 4.86 -4.26
CA PRO A 84 15.08 4.29 -3.90
C PRO A 84 16.22 4.97 -4.66
N ALA A 85 17.26 5.36 -3.95
CA ALA A 85 18.41 6.13 -4.43
C ALA A 85 18.09 7.55 -4.99
N HIS A 86 16.84 7.98 -4.98
CA HIS A 86 16.37 9.28 -5.45
C HIS A 86 15.40 9.92 -4.46
N ARG A 87 15.83 10.06 -3.20
CA ARG A 87 15.03 10.70 -2.14
C ARG A 87 15.27 12.20 -2.10
N TYR A 88 14.30 12.93 -1.59
CA TYR A 88 14.40 14.39 -1.43
C TYR A 88 15.32 14.78 -0.24
N TYR A 89 15.62 13.84 0.67
CA TYR A 89 16.47 14.05 1.86
C TYR A 89 17.20 12.77 2.27
N GLY A 90 18.26 12.91 3.06
CA GLY A 90 19.09 11.79 3.53
C GLY A 90 18.42 10.95 4.62
N GLY A 91 19.09 9.84 4.96
CA GLY A 91 18.67 8.92 6.01
C GLY A 91 17.53 7.99 5.60
N CYS A 92 17.38 7.70 4.30
CA CYS A 92 16.34 6.83 3.77
C CYS A 92 16.88 5.45 3.31
N GLU A 93 18.14 5.16 3.57
CA GLU A 93 18.84 3.97 3.07
C GLU A 93 18.12 2.66 3.47
N ASN A 94 17.67 2.58 4.72
CA ASN A 94 16.92 1.41 5.20
C ASN A 94 15.56 1.24 4.53
N ILE A 95 14.92 2.35 4.16
CA ILE A 95 13.65 2.32 3.41
C ILE A 95 13.92 1.93 1.95
N ASP A 96 15.03 2.40 1.37
CA ASP A 96 15.45 2.02 0.02
C ASP A 96 15.64 0.52 -0.09
N ASP A 97 16.28 -0.11 0.90
CA ASP A 97 16.48 -1.56 0.95
C ASP A 97 15.14 -2.29 0.99
N ILE A 98 14.22 -1.89 1.87
CA ILE A 98 12.90 -2.53 2.02
C ILE A 98 12.06 -2.37 0.75
N GLU A 99 12.02 -1.17 0.21
CA GLU A 99 11.25 -0.87 -1.00
C GLU A 99 11.82 -1.61 -2.22
N SER A 100 13.14 -1.71 -2.32
CA SER A 100 13.81 -2.47 -3.38
C SER A 100 13.51 -3.96 -3.28
N VAL A 101 13.59 -4.55 -2.08
CA VAL A 101 13.22 -5.95 -1.86
C VAL A 101 11.76 -6.18 -2.23
N ALA A 102 10.83 -5.32 -1.79
CA ALA A 102 9.42 -5.44 -2.13
C ALA A 102 9.17 -5.37 -3.64
N ALA A 103 9.87 -4.50 -4.36
CA ALA A 103 9.77 -4.39 -5.81
C ALA A 103 10.29 -5.65 -6.52
N GLU A 104 11.43 -6.20 -6.11
CA GLU A 104 11.99 -7.43 -6.68
C GLU A 104 11.09 -8.64 -6.43
N GLU A 105 10.53 -8.78 -5.22
CA GLU A 105 9.59 -9.85 -4.90
C GLU A 105 8.28 -9.72 -5.72
N ALA A 106 7.78 -8.51 -5.90
CA ALA A 106 6.60 -8.26 -6.74
C ALA A 106 6.90 -8.62 -8.21
N LYS A 107 8.06 -8.26 -8.74
CA LYS A 107 8.47 -8.64 -10.09
C LYS A 107 8.54 -10.16 -10.24
N ALA A 108 9.15 -10.84 -9.28
CA ALA A 108 9.25 -12.30 -9.30
C ALA A 108 7.88 -12.98 -9.23
N LEU A 109 6.99 -12.49 -8.35
CA LEU A 109 5.66 -13.06 -8.15
C LEU A 109 4.76 -12.92 -9.39
N PHE A 110 4.81 -11.77 -10.04
CA PHE A 110 3.94 -11.46 -11.19
C PHE A 110 4.59 -11.69 -12.56
N GLY A 111 5.87 -12.08 -12.60
CA GLY A 111 6.62 -12.23 -13.85
C GLY A 111 6.73 -10.92 -14.63
N ALA A 112 6.86 -9.79 -13.92
CA ALA A 112 6.89 -8.45 -14.50
C ALA A 112 8.33 -7.92 -14.62
N ASP A 113 8.59 -7.10 -15.63
CA ASP A 113 9.89 -6.45 -15.81
C ASP A 113 10.13 -5.34 -14.77
N HIS A 114 9.04 -4.68 -14.33
CA HIS A 114 9.07 -3.57 -13.38
C HIS A 114 7.94 -3.69 -12.37
N ALA A 115 8.17 -3.18 -11.16
CA ALA A 115 7.15 -3.05 -10.12
C ALA A 115 7.31 -1.72 -9.38
N TYR A 116 6.17 -1.11 -9.05
CA TYR A 116 6.09 0.09 -8.23
C TYR A 116 5.23 -0.22 -7.02
N VAL A 117 5.81 -0.12 -5.82
CA VAL A 117 5.24 -0.66 -4.58
C VAL A 117 4.79 0.40 -3.57
N GLN A 118 4.83 1.68 -3.92
CA GLN A 118 4.43 2.78 -3.04
C GLN A 118 2.92 3.06 -2.93
N PRO A 119 2.02 2.65 -3.88
CA PRO A 119 0.60 2.94 -3.74
C PRO A 119 0.01 2.39 -2.45
N HIS A 120 -0.79 3.19 -1.74
CA HIS A 120 -1.42 2.82 -0.49
C HIS A 120 -2.76 2.08 -0.67
N SER A 121 -3.29 2.07 -1.87
CA SER A 121 -4.55 1.39 -2.22
C SER A 121 -4.57 0.97 -3.69
N GLY A 122 -5.51 0.09 -4.04
CA GLY A 122 -5.76 -0.25 -5.44
C GLY A 122 -6.22 0.96 -6.28
N ALA A 123 -6.93 1.92 -5.67
CA ALA A 123 -7.31 3.16 -6.33
C ALA A 123 -6.08 4.02 -6.66
N ASP A 124 -5.14 4.16 -5.72
CA ASP A 124 -3.88 4.87 -5.96
C ASP A 124 -3.05 4.18 -7.05
N ALA A 125 -2.98 2.85 -7.02
CA ALA A 125 -2.28 2.08 -8.05
C ALA A 125 -2.89 2.31 -9.44
N ASN A 126 -4.21 2.34 -9.56
CA ASN A 126 -4.89 2.67 -10.81
C ASN A 126 -4.61 4.11 -11.26
N MET A 127 -4.62 5.08 -10.35
CA MET A 127 -4.28 6.46 -10.66
C MET A 127 -2.86 6.59 -11.19
N VAL A 128 -1.89 5.95 -10.53
CA VAL A 128 -0.50 5.91 -11.01
C VAL A 128 -0.41 5.31 -12.40
N ALA A 129 -1.11 4.19 -12.66
CA ALA A 129 -1.15 3.55 -13.98
C ALA A 129 -1.74 4.47 -15.04
N TYR A 130 -2.84 5.19 -14.75
CA TYR A 130 -3.43 6.16 -15.69
C TYR A 130 -2.47 7.29 -16.02
N TRP A 131 -1.81 7.87 -15.01
CA TRP A 131 -0.83 8.91 -15.22
C TRP A 131 0.40 8.41 -16.00
N ALA A 132 0.90 7.23 -15.70
CA ALA A 132 2.02 6.63 -16.43
C ALA A 132 1.70 6.45 -17.92
N ILE A 133 0.46 6.00 -18.24
CA ILE A 133 0.00 5.86 -19.63
C ILE A 133 -0.12 7.25 -20.30
N LEU A 134 -0.70 8.23 -19.62
CA LEU A 134 -0.85 9.60 -20.15
C LEU A 134 0.53 10.24 -20.38
N SER A 135 1.44 10.10 -19.43
CA SER A 135 2.81 10.61 -19.58
C SER A 135 3.54 9.96 -20.76
N ALA A 136 3.48 8.65 -20.88
CA ALA A 136 4.19 7.95 -21.95
C ALA A 136 3.54 8.13 -23.34
N LYS A 137 2.21 8.22 -23.43
CA LYS A 137 1.51 8.21 -24.71
C LYS A 137 1.08 9.58 -25.19
N ILE A 138 0.96 10.55 -24.31
CA ILE A 138 0.47 11.89 -24.65
C ILE A 138 1.51 12.97 -24.31
N GLU A 139 1.95 13.03 -23.07
CA GLU A 139 2.88 14.06 -22.59
C GLU A 139 4.24 13.99 -23.31
N ALA A 140 4.89 12.85 -23.30
CA ALA A 140 6.22 12.70 -23.91
C ALA A 140 6.21 13.02 -25.42
N PRO A 141 5.25 12.54 -26.24
CA PRO A 141 5.15 12.94 -27.65
C PRO A 141 4.87 14.43 -27.87
N VAL A 142 4.10 15.08 -26.98
CA VAL A 142 3.87 16.52 -27.06
C VAL A 142 5.13 17.29 -26.73
N LEU A 143 5.86 16.90 -25.68
CA LEU A 143 7.15 17.50 -25.33
C LEU A 143 8.16 17.39 -26.49
N GLU A 144 8.28 16.20 -27.08
CA GLU A 144 9.16 15.96 -28.24
C GLU A 144 8.80 16.89 -29.41
N LYS A 145 7.49 17.04 -29.73
CA LYS A 145 6.99 17.95 -30.77
C LYS A 145 7.31 19.41 -30.48
N LEU A 146 7.29 19.80 -29.20
CA LEU A 146 7.61 21.14 -28.75
C LEU A 146 9.13 21.41 -28.66
N GLY A 147 9.97 20.37 -28.86
CA GLY A 147 11.43 20.45 -28.73
C GLY A 147 11.89 20.52 -27.28
N GLU A 148 11.06 20.06 -26.33
CA GLU A 148 11.33 20.08 -24.90
C GLU A 148 11.49 18.67 -24.32
N THR A 149 12.24 18.59 -23.25
CA THR A 149 12.46 17.30 -22.52
C THR A 149 11.96 17.32 -21.09
N ASN A 150 11.56 18.51 -20.60
CA ASN A 150 11.15 18.68 -19.22
C ASN A 150 9.97 19.68 -19.17
N LEU A 151 8.96 19.32 -18.39
CA LEU A 151 7.78 20.14 -18.14
C LEU A 151 8.13 21.54 -17.58
N SER A 152 9.19 21.63 -16.78
CA SER A 152 9.64 22.90 -16.17
C SER A 152 10.11 23.94 -17.18
N ASN A 153 10.40 23.53 -18.41
CA ASN A 153 10.86 24.43 -19.47
C ASN A 153 9.71 25.05 -20.28
N LEU A 154 8.48 24.54 -20.11
CA LEU A 154 7.34 24.97 -20.90
C LEU A 154 6.90 26.38 -20.55
N ASP A 155 6.70 27.22 -21.59
CA ASP A 155 5.99 28.50 -21.48
C ASP A 155 4.46 28.30 -21.36
N ASP A 156 3.74 29.39 -21.12
CA ASP A 156 2.28 29.33 -20.92
C ASP A 156 1.53 28.79 -22.15
N LYS A 157 2.01 29.07 -23.37
CA LYS A 157 1.41 28.59 -24.61
C LYS A 157 1.63 27.10 -24.79
N GLN A 158 2.84 26.63 -24.55
CA GLN A 158 3.20 25.23 -24.60
C GLN A 158 2.43 24.44 -23.54
N TRP A 159 2.28 24.99 -22.34
CA TRP A 159 1.42 24.42 -21.31
C TRP A 159 -0.03 24.31 -21.73
N ALA A 160 -0.59 25.31 -22.40
CA ALA A 160 -1.95 25.27 -22.90
C ALA A 160 -2.15 24.17 -23.98
N GLU A 161 -1.15 23.97 -24.86
CA GLU A 161 -1.16 22.89 -25.85
C GLU A 161 -1.14 21.51 -25.16
N LEU A 162 -0.25 21.31 -24.19
CA LEU A 162 -0.17 20.06 -23.44
C LEU A 162 -1.47 19.76 -22.68
N ARG A 163 -2.03 20.76 -21.97
CA ARG A 163 -3.31 20.60 -21.25
C ARG A 163 -4.46 20.23 -22.20
N THR A 164 -4.47 20.83 -23.40
CA THR A 164 -5.47 20.49 -24.41
C THR A 164 -5.31 19.04 -24.87
N ALA A 165 -4.08 18.60 -25.12
CA ALA A 165 -3.82 17.21 -25.51
C ALA A 165 -4.23 16.22 -24.43
N LEU A 166 -3.89 16.49 -23.17
CA LEU A 166 -4.28 15.65 -22.03
C LEU A 166 -5.81 15.65 -21.80
N GLY A 167 -6.45 16.82 -21.87
CA GLY A 167 -7.89 16.98 -21.66
C GLY A 167 -8.78 16.33 -22.72
N ASN A 168 -8.23 16.02 -23.89
CA ASN A 168 -8.93 15.32 -24.97
C ASN A 168 -8.93 13.79 -24.80
N GLN A 169 -8.24 13.27 -23.81
CA GLN A 169 -8.18 11.83 -23.56
C GLN A 169 -9.47 11.33 -22.90
N LYS A 170 -9.79 10.08 -23.16
CA LYS A 170 -10.96 9.40 -22.60
C LYS A 170 -10.53 8.11 -21.94
N LEU A 171 -10.96 7.89 -20.71
CA LEU A 171 -10.90 6.59 -20.07
C LEU A 171 -12.21 5.84 -20.34
N MET A 172 -12.10 4.61 -20.85
CA MET A 172 -13.24 3.73 -21.01
C MET A 172 -13.12 2.58 -20.01
N GLY A 173 -14.05 2.53 -19.08
CA GLY A 173 -14.14 1.49 -18.06
C GLY A 173 -15.50 0.79 -18.09
N LEU A 174 -15.53 -0.42 -17.53
CA LEU A 174 -16.78 -1.13 -17.32
C LEU A 174 -17.59 -0.43 -16.24
N ASP A 175 -18.90 -0.26 -16.48
CA ASP A 175 -19.82 0.33 -15.49
C ASP A 175 -19.89 -0.53 -14.22
N TYR A 176 -20.09 0.12 -13.08
CA TYR A 176 -20.13 -0.53 -11.76
C TYR A 176 -21.16 -1.68 -11.71
N TYR A 177 -22.38 -1.46 -12.19
CA TYR A 177 -23.42 -2.49 -12.20
C TYR A 177 -23.14 -3.64 -13.16
N SER A 178 -22.23 -3.45 -14.09
CA SER A 178 -21.72 -4.47 -15.01
C SER A 178 -20.48 -5.19 -14.50
N GLY A 179 -20.09 -4.95 -13.25
CA GLY A 179 -18.92 -5.55 -12.61
C GLY A 179 -17.63 -4.73 -12.71
N GLY A 180 -17.70 -3.46 -13.11
CA GLY A 180 -16.56 -2.56 -13.17
C GLY A 180 -15.99 -2.25 -11.78
N HIS A 181 -14.66 -2.11 -11.72
CA HIS A 181 -13.99 -1.73 -10.48
C HIS A 181 -14.40 -0.32 -10.03
N LEU A 182 -14.51 -0.11 -8.72
CA LEU A 182 -14.96 1.15 -8.11
C LEU A 182 -14.12 2.36 -8.53
N THR A 183 -12.82 2.21 -8.78
CA THR A 183 -11.94 3.33 -9.16
C THR A 183 -12.45 4.08 -10.39
N HIS A 184 -12.97 3.37 -11.39
CA HIS A 184 -13.41 3.96 -12.66
C HIS A 184 -14.88 3.72 -12.99
N GLY A 185 -15.55 2.77 -12.32
CA GLY A 185 -16.94 2.40 -12.58
C GLY A 185 -17.95 3.11 -11.68
N TYR A 186 -17.51 3.72 -10.58
CA TYR A 186 -18.36 4.41 -9.63
C TYR A 186 -18.27 5.92 -9.83
N ARG A 187 -19.42 6.56 -10.10
CA ARG A 187 -19.49 7.98 -10.53
C ARG A 187 -18.89 8.99 -9.54
N GLN A 188 -18.77 8.64 -8.27
CA GLN A 188 -18.23 9.52 -7.23
C GLN A 188 -16.71 9.34 -7.05
N ASN A 189 -16.11 8.40 -7.75
CA ASN A 189 -14.67 8.24 -7.84
C ASN A 189 -14.11 9.01 -9.07
N VAL A 190 -12.90 8.78 -9.43
CA VAL A 190 -12.14 9.48 -10.49
C VAL A 190 -12.89 9.57 -11.81
#